data_c61db212511f372862f64b2dfd629faa
#
_entry.id   c61db212511f372862f64b2dfd629faa
#
_cell.length_a   1.000
_cell.length_b   1.000
_cell.length_c   1.000
_cell.angle_alpha   90.00
_cell.angle_beta   90.00
_cell.angle_gamma   90.00
#
_symmetry.space_group_name_H-M   'P 1'
#
loop_
_entity.id
_entity.type
_entity.pdbx_description
1 polymer ?
#
loop_
_entity_poly.entity_id
_entity_poly.type
_entity_poly.pdbx_seq_one_letter_code
_entity_poly.pdbx_strand_id
1 'polypeptide(L)'
;MQFSFRPRAARQLALAAGVLSAASFLSSCNKGGGDFAKTKSGMEYKIFKNEGGKYESREIAGGEDAAYKDRVGKVMSAHIEYRTSGDSVMMKSRERQFGVPVRIPLEALTAKQLGAEPEAFSLLQPGDSGVFRFNADTLYKRNARQLAPANLKKKGNFIILTVKAVALQPREAAMAEAMADQQKMMAEQQKQMRTYAATQDKADEVILQDYLKKNNLTNAKKTPSGVYVITTQPGTGANAKPGQTVTVQYRGALLDGKEFDSSAKHGGQPFSFALGRGQVIPGWDDALQQLNKGSKATILIPSSLAYGKQGSPPAIPANSPLRFDVELTDMQDAAAGPAASMAPAGR
;
A
#
# COMPACT_ATOMS: atom_id res chain seq x y z
N MET A 1 42.63 50.42 8.95
CA MET A 1 41.37 50.17 9.70
C MET A 1 40.83 48.83 9.27
N GLN A 2 41.04 47.79 10.12
CA GLN A 2 40.54 46.43 9.89
C GLN A 2 39.21 46.32 10.61
N PHE A 3 38.12 46.02 9.90
CA PHE A 3 36.85 45.62 10.50
C PHE A 3 36.69 44.08 10.43
N SER A 4 36.80 43.49 11.60
CA SER A 4 36.57 42.05 11.83
C SER A 4 35.05 41.80 11.98
N PHE A 5 34.44 41.02 11.08
CA PHE A 5 33.09 40.51 11.22
C PHE A 5 33.14 39.12 11.87
N ARG A 6 32.64 39.01 13.09
CA ARG A 6 32.35 37.74 13.75
C ARG A 6 30.95 37.24 13.33
N PRO A 7 30.76 36.02 12.87
CA PRO A 7 29.43 35.48 12.64
C PRO A 7 28.75 35.08 13.96
N ARG A 8 27.54 35.57 14.15
CA ARG A 8 26.63 35.12 15.22
C ARG A 8 26.19 33.67 14.98
N ALA A 9 26.47 32.83 15.98
CA ALA A 9 25.97 31.46 16.02
C ALA A 9 24.44 31.43 16.08
N ALA A 10 23.79 30.91 15.05
CA ALA A 10 22.40 30.55 15.05
C ALA A 10 22.24 29.25 15.90
N ARG A 11 21.56 29.37 17.05
CA ARG A 11 21.12 28.23 17.84
C ARG A 11 20.05 27.48 17.04
N GLN A 12 20.42 26.39 16.43
CA GLN A 12 19.45 25.39 15.94
C GLN A 12 18.85 24.67 17.16
N LEU A 13 17.58 24.91 17.43
CA LEU A 13 16.77 24.03 18.27
C LEU A 13 16.59 22.69 17.53
N ALA A 14 17.38 21.71 17.89
CA ALA A 14 17.15 20.34 17.52
C ALA A 14 15.93 19.82 18.31
N LEU A 15 14.77 19.79 17.68
CA LEU A 15 13.66 18.96 18.13
C LEU A 15 14.07 17.50 17.95
N ALA A 16 14.59 16.91 19.02
CA ALA A 16 14.81 15.48 19.11
C ALA A 16 13.44 14.78 19.18
N ALA A 17 12.87 14.46 18.03
CA ALA A 17 11.80 13.49 17.93
C ALA A 17 12.39 12.13 18.28
N GLY A 18 12.21 11.73 19.55
CA GLY A 18 12.61 10.41 20.05
C GLY A 18 11.85 9.31 19.35
N VAL A 19 12.40 8.81 18.26
CA VAL A 19 12.00 7.52 17.67
C VAL A 19 12.54 6.43 18.59
N LEU A 20 11.83 6.15 19.67
CA LEU A 20 12.05 4.92 20.45
C LEU A 20 11.56 3.75 19.58
N SER A 21 12.51 3.08 18.94
CA SER A 21 12.25 1.86 18.19
C SER A 21 11.70 0.79 19.13
N ALA A 22 10.60 0.14 18.74
CA ALA A 22 10.01 -0.98 19.48
C ALA A 22 11.01 -2.15 19.69
N ALA A 23 12.09 -2.19 18.90
CA ALA A 23 13.18 -3.15 19.06
C ALA A 23 13.92 -3.04 20.39
N SER A 24 13.99 -1.85 21.00
CA SER A 24 14.63 -1.65 22.32
C SER A 24 13.84 -2.29 23.47
N PHE A 25 12.53 -2.49 23.29
CA PHE A 25 11.67 -3.08 24.31
C PHE A 25 11.88 -4.58 24.51
N LEU A 26 12.07 -5.33 23.44
CA LEU A 26 12.25 -6.78 23.53
C LEU A 26 13.61 -7.14 24.13
N SER A 27 14.64 -6.30 23.93
CA SER A 27 15.97 -6.49 24.54
C SER A 27 15.94 -6.20 26.05
N SER A 28 15.10 -5.26 26.50
CA SER A 28 14.94 -4.95 27.93
C SER A 28 14.07 -5.98 28.66
N CYS A 29 13.04 -6.52 28.01
CA CYS A 29 12.19 -7.56 28.59
C CYS A 29 12.91 -8.89 28.82
N ASN A 30 14.02 -9.15 28.12
CA ASN A 30 14.82 -10.36 28.34
C ASN A 30 15.82 -10.24 29.49
N LYS A 31 16.05 -9.03 30.01
CA LYS A 31 16.92 -8.77 31.19
C LYS A 31 16.15 -8.48 32.50
N GLY A 32 14.84 -8.24 32.42
CA GLY A 32 13.95 -8.12 33.58
C GLY A 32 13.28 -9.47 33.83
N GLY A 33 13.92 -10.35 34.55
CA GLY A 33 13.57 -11.75 34.79
C GLY A 33 12.36 -11.97 35.72
N GLY A 34 11.15 -11.56 35.27
CA GLY A 34 9.91 -12.03 35.85
C GLY A 34 9.27 -13.08 34.95
N ASP A 35 8.72 -14.13 35.50
CA ASP A 35 7.94 -15.14 34.77
C ASP A 35 6.67 -14.52 34.19
N PHE A 36 6.14 -15.12 33.11
CA PHE A 36 4.82 -14.77 32.61
C PHE A 36 3.75 -15.15 33.63
N ALA A 37 2.90 -14.19 33.98
CA ALA A 37 1.70 -14.46 34.74
C ALA A 37 0.68 -15.21 33.85
N LYS A 38 -0.31 -15.89 34.46
CA LYS A 38 -1.34 -16.62 33.74
C LYS A 38 -2.71 -16.12 34.12
N THR A 39 -3.59 -16.04 33.12
CA THR A 39 -5.03 -15.85 33.34
C THR A 39 -5.67 -17.17 33.79
N LYS A 40 -6.95 -17.13 34.18
CA LYS A 40 -7.72 -18.34 34.49
C LYS A 40 -7.87 -19.28 33.28
N SER A 41 -7.85 -18.75 32.05
CA SER A 41 -7.88 -19.54 30.83
C SER A 41 -6.51 -20.17 30.47
N GLY A 42 -5.45 -19.85 31.22
CA GLY A 42 -4.08 -20.30 30.96
C GLY A 42 -3.31 -19.45 29.95
N MET A 43 -3.85 -18.34 29.48
CA MET A 43 -3.11 -17.40 28.63
C MET A 43 -1.97 -16.76 29.44
N GLU A 44 -0.76 -16.75 28.85
CA GLU A 44 0.42 -16.15 29.50
C GLU A 44 0.54 -14.67 29.11
N TYR A 45 0.81 -13.82 30.12
CA TYR A 45 0.93 -12.39 29.87
C TYR A 45 2.01 -11.71 30.73
N LYS A 46 2.51 -10.56 30.23
CA LYS A 46 3.24 -9.53 30.98
C LYS A 46 2.65 -8.18 30.62
N ILE A 47 2.35 -7.34 31.60
CA ILE A 47 1.84 -5.99 31.40
C ILE A 47 2.74 -5.00 32.10
N PHE A 48 3.02 -3.90 31.43
CA PHE A 48 3.85 -2.81 31.91
C PHE A 48 3.04 -1.51 31.81
N LYS A 49 2.97 -0.77 32.90
CA LYS A 49 2.42 0.58 32.94
C LYS A 49 3.52 1.59 32.64
N ASN A 50 3.22 2.57 31.82
CA ASN A 50 4.14 3.69 31.57
C ASN A 50 3.83 4.84 32.51
N GLU A 51 4.74 5.14 33.42
CA GLU A 51 4.67 6.29 34.31
C GLU A 51 5.88 7.20 34.07
N GLY A 52 5.61 8.34 33.41
CA GLY A 52 6.68 9.33 33.14
C GLY A 52 7.84 8.83 32.26
N GLY A 53 7.59 7.86 31.37
CA GLY A 53 8.62 7.27 30.49
C GLY A 53 9.32 6.04 31.08
N LYS A 54 9.03 5.66 32.31
CA LYS A 54 9.47 4.39 32.93
C LYS A 54 8.35 3.35 32.78
N TYR A 55 8.74 2.11 32.54
CA TYR A 55 7.81 0.98 32.41
C TYR A 55 7.95 0.10 33.64
N GLU A 56 6.89 0.07 34.44
CA GLU A 56 6.82 -0.75 35.66
C GLU A 56 5.88 -1.94 35.41
N SER A 57 6.23 -3.12 35.94
CA SER A 57 5.39 -4.32 35.81
C SER A 57 4.07 -4.09 36.54
N ARG A 58 2.96 -4.37 35.86
CA ARG A 58 1.60 -4.33 36.44
C ARG A 58 1.05 -5.75 36.56
N GLU A 59 0.97 -6.22 37.77
CA GLU A 59 0.34 -7.50 38.09
C GLU A 59 -1.18 -7.34 38.23
N ILE A 60 -1.92 -8.35 37.79
CA ILE A 60 -3.38 -8.40 37.86
C ILE A 60 -3.78 -9.55 38.79
N ALA A 61 -4.35 -9.21 39.90
CA ALA A 61 -4.79 -10.18 40.91
C ALA A 61 -5.80 -11.19 40.28
N GLY A 62 -5.52 -12.48 40.40
CA GLY A 62 -6.38 -13.54 39.90
C GLY A 62 -6.47 -13.63 38.36
N GLY A 63 -5.64 -12.88 37.61
CA GLY A 63 -5.61 -12.94 36.14
C GLY A 63 -6.83 -12.36 35.43
N GLU A 64 -7.65 -11.58 36.13
CA GLU A 64 -8.81 -10.86 35.59
C GLU A 64 -8.79 -9.42 36.11
N ASP A 65 -8.95 -8.43 35.23
CA ASP A 65 -9.08 -7.04 35.67
C ASP A 65 -10.52 -6.73 36.09
N ALA A 66 -10.76 -6.60 37.38
CA ALA A 66 -12.09 -6.33 37.95
C ALA A 66 -12.74 -5.04 37.39
N ALA A 67 -11.93 -4.07 36.98
CA ALA A 67 -12.40 -2.83 36.35
C ALA A 67 -12.76 -3.00 34.85
N TYR A 68 -12.63 -4.17 34.27
CA TYR A 68 -12.96 -4.39 32.84
C TYR A 68 -14.43 -4.09 32.53
N LYS A 69 -15.34 -4.42 33.45
CA LYS A 69 -16.78 -4.13 33.31
C LYS A 69 -17.08 -2.66 32.99
N ASP A 70 -16.28 -1.75 33.51
CA ASP A 70 -16.47 -0.31 33.34
C ASP A 70 -15.92 0.18 31.97
N ARG A 71 -15.24 -0.70 31.24
CA ARG A 71 -14.69 -0.47 29.90
C ARG A 71 -15.48 -1.13 28.79
N VAL A 72 -16.39 -2.06 29.13
CA VAL A 72 -17.29 -2.70 28.16
C VAL A 72 -18.15 -1.65 27.46
N GLY A 73 -18.31 -1.78 26.14
CA GLY A 73 -19.01 -0.81 25.29
C GLY A 73 -18.15 0.35 24.79
N LYS A 74 -16.94 0.51 25.32
CA LYS A 74 -15.95 1.48 24.82
C LYS A 74 -15.04 0.87 23.76
N VAL A 75 -14.26 1.72 23.11
CA VAL A 75 -13.26 1.32 22.10
C VAL A 75 -11.87 1.67 22.60
N MET A 76 -10.99 0.68 22.59
CA MET A 76 -9.56 0.86 22.86
C MET A 76 -8.83 1.14 21.56
N SER A 77 -8.08 2.23 21.51
CA SER A 77 -7.10 2.49 20.45
C SER A 77 -5.76 1.91 20.86
N ALA A 78 -5.14 1.08 20.01
CA ALA A 78 -3.89 0.41 20.34
C ALA A 78 -3.00 0.20 19.12
N HIS A 79 -1.68 0.09 19.35
CA HIS A 79 -0.76 -0.48 18.38
C HIS A 79 -0.52 -1.94 18.72
N ILE A 80 -0.63 -2.82 17.73
CA ILE A 80 -0.47 -4.26 17.91
C ILE A 80 0.62 -4.80 16.98
N GLU A 81 1.34 -5.80 17.47
CA GLU A 81 2.35 -6.52 16.71
C GLU A 81 2.24 -8.02 17.02
N TYR A 82 2.17 -8.85 15.98
CA TYR A 82 2.21 -10.29 16.09
C TYR A 82 3.57 -10.83 15.68
N ARG A 83 4.10 -11.76 16.48
CA ARG A 83 5.34 -12.48 16.21
C ARG A 83 5.14 -13.99 16.35
N THR A 84 5.96 -14.74 15.64
CA THR A 84 6.09 -16.19 15.85
C THR A 84 6.87 -16.48 17.12
N SER A 85 6.83 -17.73 17.60
CA SER A 85 7.69 -18.22 18.67
C SER A 85 9.19 -18.10 18.36
N GLY A 86 9.55 -18.00 17.07
CA GLY A 86 10.90 -17.74 16.57
C GLY A 86 11.27 -16.27 16.44
N ASP A 87 10.45 -15.35 16.96
CA ASP A 87 10.63 -13.89 16.93
C ASP A 87 10.50 -13.25 15.54
N SER A 88 9.98 -13.97 14.54
CA SER A 88 9.70 -13.41 13.23
C SER A 88 8.41 -12.60 13.26
N VAL A 89 8.47 -11.38 12.75
CA VAL A 89 7.31 -10.47 12.67
C VAL A 89 6.32 -10.99 11.65
N MET A 90 5.07 -11.20 12.06
CA MET A 90 3.95 -11.57 11.21
C MET A 90 3.15 -10.34 10.75
N MET A 91 2.94 -9.40 11.67
CA MET A 91 2.17 -8.18 11.40
C MET A 91 2.51 -7.09 12.40
N LYS A 92 2.61 -5.85 11.91
CA LYS A 92 2.71 -4.63 12.74
C LYS A 92 1.66 -3.63 12.27
N SER A 93 0.75 -3.23 13.16
CA SER A 93 -0.27 -2.24 12.83
C SER A 93 0.31 -0.87 12.46
N ARG A 94 1.38 -0.44 13.13
CA ARG A 94 2.03 0.84 12.83
C ARG A 94 2.50 0.97 11.39
N GLU A 95 3.10 -0.09 10.86
CA GLU A 95 3.62 -0.09 9.49
C GLU A 95 2.49 -0.18 8.47
N ARG A 96 1.47 -1.02 8.74
CA ARG A 96 0.33 -1.21 7.83
C ARG A 96 -0.61 -0.01 7.76
N GLN A 97 -0.72 0.76 8.84
CA GLN A 97 -1.72 1.83 8.99
C GLN A 97 -1.08 3.21 9.12
N PHE A 98 0.11 3.42 8.57
CA PHE A 98 0.80 4.72 8.60
C PHE A 98 0.87 5.36 10.00
N GLY A 99 1.07 4.53 11.03
CA GLY A 99 1.12 5.00 12.41
C GLY A 99 -0.22 5.17 13.11
N VAL A 100 -1.36 4.93 12.43
CA VAL A 100 -2.69 5.00 13.03
C VAL A 100 -2.94 3.79 13.94
N PRO A 101 -3.46 3.97 15.17
CA PRO A 101 -3.82 2.87 16.05
C PRO A 101 -4.98 2.05 15.49
N VAL A 102 -4.98 0.75 15.75
CA VAL A 102 -6.19 -0.08 15.54
C VAL A 102 -7.22 0.22 16.61
N ARG A 103 -8.49 0.14 16.26
CA ARG A 103 -9.61 0.35 17.17
C ARG A 103 -10.26 -0.97 17.51
N ILE A 104 -10.27 -1.28 18.80
CA ILE A 104 -10.69 -2.57 19.35
C ILE A 104 -11.93 -2.32 20.22
N PRO A 105 -13.13 -2.71 19.77
CA PRO A 105 -14.31 -2.68 20.63
C PRO A 105 -14.13 -3.61 21.82
N LEU A 106 -14.40 -3.11 23.03
CA LEU A 106 -14.38 -3.91 24.24
C LEU A 106 -15.80 -4.40 24.53
N GLU A 107 -15.97 -5.72 24.45
CA GLU A 107 -17.26 -6.38 24.67
C GLU A 107 -17.18 -7.28 25.89
N ALA A 108 -18.33 -7.61 26.49
CA ALA A 108 -18.36 -8.60 27.58
C ALA A 108 -17.76 -9.93 27.13
N LEU A 109 -16.81 -10.45 27.90
CA LEU A 109 -16.12 -11.69 27.55
C LEU A 109 -17.06 -12.89 27.62
N THR A 110 -17.05 -13.69 26.59
CA THR A 110 -17.71 -14.98 26.54
C THR A 110 -16.70 -16.11 26.74
N ALA A 111 -17.15 -17.29 27.13
CA ALA A 111 -16.27 -18.47 27.29
C ALA A 111 -15.46 -18.79 26.01
N LYS A 112 -16.01 -18.47 24.82
CA LYS A 112 -15.32 -18.65 23.53
C LYS A 112 -14.18 -17.66 23.29
N GLN A 113 -14.15 -16.54 23.99
CA GLN A 113 -13.14 -15.48 23.84
C GLN A 113 -11.97 -15.63 24.82
N LEU A 114 -12.10 -16.50 25.82
CA LEU A 114 -11.02 -16.81 26.75
C LEU A 114 -9.86 -17.52 26.04
N GLY A 115 -8.64 -17.19 26.39
CA GLY A 115 -7.41 -17.67 25.74
C GLY A 115 -7.14 -17.06 24.37
N ALA A 116 -7.77 -15.92 24.05
CA ALA A 116 -7.62 -15.21 22.78
C ALA A 116 -7.46 -13.71 22.98
N GLU A 117 -7.33 -12.97 21.85
CA GLU A 117 -7.10 -11.54 21.84
C GLU A 117 -8.09 -10.72 22.69
N PRO A 118 -9.42 -11.00 22.69
CA PRO A 118 -10.34 -10.23 23.53
C PRO A 118 -10.00 -10.30 25.02
N GLU A 119 -9.54 -11.46 25.52
CA GLU A 119 -9.08 -11.59 26.90
C GLU A 119 -7.81 -10.78 27.16
N ALA A 120 -6.86 -10.77 26.21
CA ALA A 120 -5.65 -9.93 26.33
C ALA A 120 -5.99 -8.43 26.41
N PHE A 121 -6.92 -7.97 25.58
CA PHE A 121 -7.37 -6.57 25.60
C PHE A 121 -8.15 -6.21 26.86
N SER A 122 -8.85 -7.16 27.47
CA SER A 122 -9.58 -6.96 28.72
C SER A 122 -8.67 -6.66 29.91
N LEU A 123 -7.42 -7.06 29.83
CA LEU A 123 -6.42 -6.83 30.89
C LEU A 123 -5.73 -5.46 30.79
N LEU A 124 -5.85 -4.76 29.64
CA LEU A 124 -5.12 -3.52 29.36
C LEU A 124 -5.91 -2.28 29.72
N GLN A 125 -5.18 -1.28 30.20
CA GLN A 125 -5.66 0.08 30.44
C GLN A 125 -4.92 1.06 29.53
N PRO A 126 -5.45 2.27 29.27
CA PRO A 126 -4.73 3.29 28.53
C PRO A 126 -3.33 3.56 29.12
N GLY A 127 -2.32 3.57 28.25
CA GLY A 127 -0.91 3.71 28.62
C GLY A 127 -0.17 2.39 28.89
N ASP A 128 -0.88 1.27 29.04
CA ASP A 128 -0.23 -0.03 29.21
C ASP A 128 0.46 -0.52 27.95
N SER A 129 1.51 -1.30 28.17
CA SER A 129 2.10 -2.17 27.16
C SER A 129 2.00 -3.61 27.61
N GLY A 130 1.40 -4.47 26.80
CA GLY A 130 1.18 -5.89 27.13
C GLY A 130 1.92 -6.81 26.17
N VAL A 131 2.46 -7.90 26.67
CA VAL A 131 2.98 -9.03 25.89
C VAL A 131 2.19 -10.28 26.26
N PHE A 132 1.57 -10.90 25.29
CA PHE A 132 0.69 -12.05 25.48
C PHE A 132 1.19 -13.23 24.64
N ARG A 133 1.09 -14.44 25.18
CA ARG A 133 1.40 -15.68 24.47
C ARG A 133 0.13 -16.51 24.31
N PHE A 134 -0.20 -16.81 23.07
CA PHE A 134 -1.32 -17.66 22.70
C PHE A 134 -0.83 -19.00 22.17
N ASN A 135 -1.49 -20.09 22.52
CA ASN A 135 -1.23 -21.35 21.88
C ASN A 135 -1.56 -21.25 20.38
N ALA A 136 -0.56 -21.50 19.52
CA ALA A 136 -0.67 -21.29 18.08
C ALA A 136 -1.75 -22.20 17.46
N ASP A 137 -1.81 -23.47 17.86
CA ASP A 137 -2.82 -24.40 17.33
C ASP A 137 -4.23 -24.02 17.76
N THR A 138 -4.42 -23.54 19.00
CA THR A 138 -5.73 -23.06 19.47
C THR A 138 -6.20 -21.86 18.68
N LEU A 139 -5.31 -20.89 18.43
CA LEU A 139 -5.61 -19.70 17.65
C LEU A 139 -5.97 -20.05 16.19
N TYR A 140 -5.18 -20.92 15.56
CA TYR A 140 -5.43 -21.35 14.17
C TYR A 140 -6.68 -22.19 14.02
N LYS A 141 -6.96 -23.13 14.95
CA LYS A 141 -8.22 -23.91 14.94
C LYS A 141 -9.45 -23.00 15.03
N ARG A 142 -9.36 -21.94 15.84
CA ARG A 142 -10.45 -20.98 16.04
C ARG A 142 -10.69 -20.14 14.78
N ASN A 143 -9.63 -19.63 14.13
CA ASN A 143 -9.72 -18.68 13.04
C ASN A 143 -9.76 -19.33 11.65
N ALA A 144 -9.06 -20.44 11.46
CA ALA A 144 -8.87 -21.07 10.16
C ALA A 144 -9.29 -22.55 10.11
N ARG A 145 -9.83 -23.10 11.22
CA ARG A 145 -10.24 -24.51 11.38
C ARG A 145 -9.14 -25.54 11.07
N GLN A 146 -7.88 -25.15 11.18
CA GLN A 146 -6.70 -26.01 10.93
C GLN A 146 -5.63 -25.79 12.00
N LEU A 147 -4.64 -26.68 12.05
CA LEU A 147 -3.48 -26.50 12.93
C LEU A 147 -2.55 -25.39 12.40
N ALA A 148 -1.82 -24.75 13.31
CA ALA A 148 -0.81 -23.77 12.93
C ALA A 148 0.30 -24.46 12.11
N PRO A 149 0.79 -23.81 11.03
CA PRO A 149 1.89 -24.32 10.23
C PRO A 149 3.15 -24.58 11.05
N ALA A 150 3.89 -25.63 10.74
CA ALA A 150 5.08 -26.04 11.48
C ALA A 150 6.17 -24.98 11.56
N ASN A 151 6.31 -24.16 10.49
CA ASN A 151 7.27 -23.07 10.46
C ASN A 151 7.01 -21.97 11.49
N LEU A 152 5.78 -21.80 11.98
CA LEU A 152 5.43 -20.85 13.04
C LEU A 152 5.74 -21.37 14.44
N LYS A 153 6.00 -22.67 14.57
CA LYS A 153 6.20 -23.37 15.86
C LYS A 153 7.65 -23.77 16.13
N LYS A 154 8.62 -23.21 15.40
CA LYS A 154 10.04 -23.61 15.47
C LYS A 154 10.68 -23.52 16.87
N LYS A 155 10.24 -22.59 17.70
CA LYS A 155 10.75 -22.36 19.07
C LYS A 155 9.63 -22.46 20.13
N GLY A 156 8.56 -23.19 19.85
CA GLY A 156 7.43 -23.39 20.74
C GLY A 156 6.09 -23.20 20.03
N ASN A 157 5.03 -23.84 20.56
CA ASN A 157 3.70 -23.77 19.99
C ASN A 157 2.94 -22.52 20.46
N PHE A 158 3.49 -21.34 20.24
CA PHE A 158 2.85 -20.08 20.63
C PHE A 158 3.09 -18.97 19.61
N ILE A 159 2.16 -18.02 19.60
CA ILE A 159 2.25 -16.73 18.92
C ILE A 159 2.31 -15.65 19.99
N ILE A 160 3.16 -14.67 19.78
CA ILE A 160 3.33 -13.53 20.66
C ILE A 160 2.52 -12.36 20.09
N LEU A 161 1.65 -11.78 20.91
CA LEU A 161 0.98 -10.51 20.66
C LEU A 161 1.57 -9.45 21.60
N THR A 162 2.11 -8.39 21.01
CA THR A 162 2.49 -7.18 21.76
C THR A 162 1.45 -6.10 21.49
N VAL A 163 0.95 -5.48 22.54
CA VAL A 163 -0.05 -4.40 22.47
C VAL A 163 0.47 -3.18 23.21
N LYS A 164 0.35 -2.02 22.60
CA LYS A 164 0.48 -0.73 23.28
C LYS A 164 -0.88 -0.04 23.27
N ALA A 165 -1.57 -0.04 24.40
CA ALA A 165 -2.85 0.64 24.58
C ALA A 165 -2.61 2.15 24.59
N VAL A 166 -3.26 2.89 23.72
CA VAL A 166 -3.07 4.34 23.55
C VAL A 166 -4.18 5.13 24.24
N ALA A 167 -5.43 4.79 23.96
CA ALA A 167 -6.60 5.52 24.47
C ALA A 167 -7.77 4.58 24.66
N LEU A 168 -8.73 5.02 25.48
CA LEU A 168 -10.03 4.40 25.66
C LEU A 168 -11.09 5.47 25.49
N GLN A 169 -12.06 5.24 24.61
CA GLN A 169 -13.02 6.25 24.20
C GLN A 169 -14.42 5.67 24.08
N PRO A 170 -15.48 6.51 24.21
CA PRO A 170 -16.83 6.14 23.79
C PRO A 170 -16.83 5.75 22.29
N ARG A 171 -17.74 4.87 21.91
CA ARG A 171 -17.83 4.34 20.54
C ARG A 171 -17.99 5.43 19.48
N GLU A 172 -18.80 6.46 19.77
CA GLU A 172 -19.04 7.57 18.85
C GLU A 172 -17.76 8.38 18.58
N ALA A 173 -17.01 8.73 19.64
CA ALA A 173 -15.73 9.43 19.50
C ALA A 173 -14.70 8.61 18.71
N ALA A 174 -14.62 7.32 18.98
CA ALA A 174 -13.74 6.41 18.25
C ALA A 174 -14.11 6.29 16.76
N MET A 175 -15.40 6.34 16.42
CA MET A 175 -15.87 6.34 15.02
C MET A 175 -15.50 7.65 14.31
N ALA A 176 -15.68 8.80 14.94
CA ALA A 176 -15.30 10.09 14.37
C ALA A 176 -13.80 10.17 14.08
N GLU A 177 -12.97 9.75 15.02
CA GLU A 177 -11.52 9.65 14.81
C GLU A 177 -11.17 8.63 13.71
N ALA A 178 -11.89 7.50 13.60
CA ALA A 178 -11.64 6.51 12.56
C ALA A 178 -11.83 7.10 11.16
N MET A 179 -12.84 7.93 10.96
CA MET A 179 -13.07 8.62 9.69
C MET A 179 -11.95 9.62 9.37
N ALA A 180 -11.51 10.41 10.35
CA ALA A 180 -10.40 11.34 10.19
C ALA A 180 -9.08 10.62 9.86
N ASP A 181 -8.79 9.51 10.54
CA ASP A 181 -7.61 8.70 10.30
C ASP A 181 -7.66 8.02 8.93
N GLN A 182 -8.83 7.58 8.47
CA GLN A 182 -8.99 7.02 7.13
C GLN A 182 -8.65 8.06 6.06
N GLN A 183 -9.13 9.30 6.22
CA GLN A 183 -8.79 10.39 5.30
C GLN A 183 -7.28 10.67 5.31
N LYS A 184 -6.66 10.70 6.49
CA LYS A 184 -5.21 10.89 6.64
C LYS A 184 -4.42 9.77 5.98
N MET A 185 -4.83 8.51 6.17
CA MET A 185 -4.18 7.35 5.52
C MET A 185 -4.29 7.43 4.00
N MET A 186 -5.46 7.79 3.47
CA MET A 186 -5.65 7.96 2.02
C MET A 186 -4.76 9.08 1.46
N ALA A 187 -4.68 10.21 2.17
CA ALA A 187 -3.83 11.33 1.76
C ALA A 187 -2.34 10.95 1.77
N GLU A 188 -1.87 10.25 2.79
CA GLU A 188 -0.47 9.79 2.87
C GLU A 188 -0.15 8.73 1.82
N GLN A 189 -1.07 7.78 1.58
CA GLN A 189 -0.93 6.81 0.51
C GLN A 189 -0.84 7.50 -0.87
N GLN A 190 -1.71 8.47 -1.12
CA GLN A 190 -1.69 9.24 -2.36
C GLN A 190 -0.37 10.02 -2.53
N LYS A 191 0.13 10.62 -1.44
CA LYS A 191 1.42 11.33 -1.43
C LYS A 191 2.57 10.37 -1.74
N GLN A 192 2.60 9.19 -1.11
CA GLN A 192 3.62 8.17 -1.38
C GLN A 192 3.57 7.69 -2.84
N MET A 193 2.37 7.48 -3.38
CA MET A 193 2.19 7.10 -4.79
C MET A 193 2.71 8.18 -5.73
N ARG A 194 2.40 9.46 -5.47
CA ARG A 194 2.92 10.59 -6.26
C ARG A 194 4.44 10.70 -6.19
N THR A 195 5.02 10.59 -5.00
CA THR A 195 6.48 10.63 -4.80
C THR A 195 7.16 9.47 -5.52
N TYR A 196 6.59 8.27 -5.41
CA TYR A 196 7.09 7.10 -6.12
C TYR A 196 7.03 7.31 -7.64
N ALA A 197 5.89 7.72 -8.18
CA ALA A 197 5.72 7.99 -9.60
C ALA A 197 6.74 9.02 -10.11
N ALA A 198 6.88 10.16 -9.43
CA ALA A 198 7.84 11.19 -9.81
C ALA A 198 9.31 10.73 -9.78
N THR A 199 9.65 9.82 -8.85
CA THR A 199 11.00 9.24 -8.78
C THR A 199 11.22 8.24 -9.90
N GLN A 200 10.22 7.40 -10.15
CA GLN A 200 10.28 6.39 -11.21
C GLN A 200 10.30 7.03 -12.60
N ASP A 201 9.50 8.07 -12.83
CA ASP A 201 9.49 8.80 -14.11
C ASP A 201 10.87 9.39 -14.46
N LYS A 202 11.60 9.88 -13.47
CA LYS A 202 12.98 10.36 -13.68
C LYS A 202 13.93 9.22 -14.04
N ALA A 203 13.80 8.06 -13.39
CA ALA A 203 14.61 6.89 -13.69
C ALA A 203 14.29 6.34 -15.09
N ASP A 204 13.02 6.25 -15.42
CA ASP A 204 12.54 5.80 -16.74
C ASP A 204 12.99 6.75 -17.84
N GLU A 205 12.97 8.05 -17.58
CA GLU A 205 13.45 9.06 -18.53
C GLU A 205 14.90 8.83 -18.94
N VAL A 206 15.79 8.54 -17.99
CA VAL A 206 17.19 8.22 -18.27
C VAL A 206 17.30 6.99 -19.16
N ILE A 207 16.55 5.94 -18.81
CA ILE A 207 16.54 4.66 -19.57
C ILE A 207 16.03 4.89 -20.99
N LEU A 208 14.94 5.64 -21.15
CA LEU A 208 14.33 5.92 -22.46
C LEU A 208 15.23 6.81 -23.34
N GLN A 209 15.86 7.83 -22.76
CA GLN A 209 16.83 8.68 -23.45
C GLN A 209 18.04 7.87 -23.95
N ASP A 210 18.57 6.96 -23.13
CA ASP A 210 19.66 6.07 -23.53
C ASP A 210 19.22 5.12 -24.63
N TYR A 211 17.98 4.60 -24.56
CA TYR A 211 17.42 3.75 -25.60
C TYR A 211 17.30 4.49 -26.94
N LEU A 212 16.78 5.72 -26.92
CA LEU A 212 16.67 6.57 -28.12
C LEU A 212 18.05 6.80 -28.77
N LYS A 213 19.07 7.13 -27.97
CA LYS A 213 20.44 7.34 -28.46
C LYS A 213 21.04 6.07 -29.06
N LYS A 214 20.96 4.92 -28.35
CA LYS A 214 21.51 3.64 -28.80
C LYS A 214 20.88 3.15 -30.10
N ASN A 215 19.61 3.46 -30.33
CA ASN A 215 18.87 3.02 -31.53
C ASN A 215 18.77 4.10 -32.60
N ASN A 216 19.47 5.24 -32.46
CA ASN A 216 19.48 6.36 -33.40
C ASN A 216 18.07 6.92 -33.72
N LEU A 217 17.16 6.94 -32.72
CA LEU A 217 15.78 7.40 -32.87
C LEU A 217 15.71 8.92 -32.64
N THR A 218 16.20 9.72 -33.60
CA THR A 218 16.37 11.18 -33.48
C THR A 218 15.10 11.98 -33.69
N ASN A 219 14.04 11.40 -34.30
CA ASN A 219 12.78 12.04 -34.62
C ASN A 219 11.68 11.78 -33.55
N ALA A 220 12.07 11.35 -32.35
CA ALA A 220 11.17 11.08 -31.25
C ALA A 220 10.50 12.37 -30.75
N LYS A 221 9.18 12.40 -30.72
CA LYS A 221 8.38 13.47 -30.10
C LYS A 221 7.94 13.02 -28.73
N LYS A 222 8.27 13.81 -27.70
CA LYS A 222 7.83 13.53 -26.34
C LYS A 222 6.50 14.21 -26.06
N THR A 223 5.54 13.46 -25.54
CA THR A 223 4.26 14.00 -25.09
C THR A 223 4.41 14.69 -23.71
N PRO A 224 3.47 15.53 -23.27
CA PRO A 224 3.49 16.13 -21.94
C PRO A 224 3.49 15.12 -20.79
N SER A 225 2.91 13.93 -20.99
CA SER A 225 2.89 12.83 -20.01
C SER A 225 4.21 12.05 -19.93
N GLY A 226 5.12 12.23 -20.90
CA GLY A 226 6.43 11.58 -20.92
C GLY A 226 6.57 10.41 -21.90
N VAL A 227 5.55 10.11 -22.70
CA VAL A 227 5.62 9.08 -23.75
C VAL A 227 6.40 9.60 -24.93
N TYR A 228 7.25 8.76 -25.53
CA TYR A 228 7.94 9.08 -26.79
C TYR A 228 7.24 8.41 -27.96
N VAL A 229 6.90 9.20 -28.99
CA VAL A 229 6.28 8.73 -30.22
C VAL A 229 7.24 8.99 -31.38
N ILE A 230 7.65 7.92 -32.05
CA ILE A 230 8.54 7.92 -33.21
C ILE A 230 7.74 7.47 -34.40
N THR A 231 7.20 8.40 -35.18
CA THR A 231 6.47 8.08 -36.41
C THR A 231 7.46 7.57 -37.46
N THR A 232 7.30 6.30 -37.85
CA THR A 232 8.11 5.64 -38.90
C THR A 232 7.46 5.76 -40.25
N GLN A 233 6.14 5.85 -40.31
CA GLN A 233 5.35 6.13 -41.48
C GLN A 233 4.18 7.05 -41.11
N PRO A 234 4.09 8.24 -41.68
CA PRO A 234 2.96 9.13 -41.45
C PRO A 234 1.69 8.54 -42.12
N GLY A 235 0.56 8.73 -41.48
CA GLY A 235 -0.76 8.42 -42.06
C GLY A 235 -1.38 9.63 -42.74
N THR A 236 -2.70 9.63 -42.84
CA THR A 236 -3.48 10.69 -43.52
C THR A 236 -4.61 11.21 -42.62
N GLY A 237 -5.01 12.46 -42.88
CA GLY A 237 -6.12 13.10 -42.16
C GLY A 237 -5.75 13.60 -40.78
N ALA A 238 -6.76 13.87 -39.96
CA ALA A 238 -6.60 14.35 -38.61
C ALA A 238 -6.12 13.23 -37.66
N ASN A 239 -5.44 13.62 -36.59
CA ASN A 239 -5.07 12.69 -35.53
C ASN A 239 -6.30 12.13 -34.80
N ALA A 240 -6.14 10.96 -34.21
CA ALA A 240 -7.17 10.33 -33.38
C ALA A 240 -7.54 11.19 -32.17
N LYS A 241 -8.81 11.19 -31.81
CA LYS A 241 -9.36 11.99 -30.70
C LYS A 241 -9.95 11.09 -29.62
N PRO A 242 -9.90 11.53 -28.35
CA PRO A 242 -10.60 10.83 -27.27
C PRO A 242 -12.08 10.59 -27.63
N GLY A 243 -12.56 9.39 -27.32
CA GLY A 243 -13.93 8.94 -27.62
C GLY A 243 -14.08 8.23 -28.95
N GLN A 244 -13.15 8.35 -29.90
CA GLN A 244 -13.18 7.56 -31.14
C GLN A 244 -12.80 6.10 -30.83
N THR A 245 -13.36 5.18 -31.63
CA THR A 245 -12.90 3.79 -31.67
C THR A 245 -11.70 3.71 -32.61
N VAL A 246 -10.56 3.32 -32.08
CA VAL A 246 -9.33 3.11 -32.86
C VAL A 246 -9.05 1.63 -33.00
N THR A 247 -8.49 1.25 -34.16
CA THR A 247 -8.12 -0.12 -34.48
C THR A 247 -6.62 -0.16 -34.80
N VAL A 248 -5.86 -0.99 -34.08
CA VAL A 248 -4.41 -1.02 -34.16
C VAL A 248 -3.88 -2.44 -34.36
N GLN A 249 -2.86 -2.57 -35.23
CA GLN A 249 -1.93 -3.69 -35.18
C GLN A 249 -0.78 -3.30 -34.26
N TYR A 250 -0.29 -4.23 -33.43
CA TYR A 250 0.75 -3.91 -32.49
C TYR A 250 1.71 -5.07 -32.19
N ARG A 251 2.87 -4.71 -31.73
CA ARG A 251 3.86 -5.58 -31.10
C ARG A 251 4.42 -4.88 -29.86
N GLY A 252 4.21 -5.47 -28.67
CA GLY A 252 4.73 -5.01 -27.40
C GLY A 252 5.95 -5.80 -26.97
N ALA A 253 7.02 -5.09 -26.61
CA ALA A 253 8.27 -5.68 -26.16
C ALA A 253 8.89 -4.88 -24.99
N LEU A 254 9.72 -5.54 -24.20
CA LEU A 254 10.65 -4.86 -23.30
C LEU A 254 11.72 -4.14 -24.12
N LEU A 255 12.47 -3.22 -23.52
CA LEU A 255 13.53 -2.48 -24.21
C LEU A 255 14.73 -3.36 -24.65
N ASP A 256 14.87 -4.55 -24.07
CA ASP A 256 15.83 -5.58 -24.50
C ASP A 256 15.37 -6.35 -25.76
N GLY A 257 14.17 -6.08 -26.25
CA GLY A 257 13.57 -6.70 -27.43
C GLY A 257 12.71 -7.93 -27.15
N LYS A 258 12.63 -8.39 -25.88
CA LYS A 258 11.78 -9.54 -25.51
C LYS A 258 10.32 -9.17 -25.67
N GLU A 259 9.66 -9.80 -26.64
CA GLU A 259 8.25 -9.62 -26.90
C GLU A 259 7.39 -10.27 -25.82
N PHE A 260 6.46 -9.50 -25.25
CA PHE A 260 5.50 -10.01 -24.29
C PHE A 260 4.09 -10.19 -24.91
N ASP A 261 3.69 -9.34 -25.87
CA ASP A 261 2.39 -9.43 -26.54
C ASP A 261 2.43 -8.85 -27.96
N SER A 262 1.51 -9.31 -28.83
CA SER A 262 1.35 -8.77 -30.18
C SER A 262 0.02 -9.23 -30.81
N SER A 263 -0.48 -8.49 -31.80
CA SER A 263 -1.61 -8.92 -32.62
C SER A 263 -1.40 -10.29 -33.27
N ALA A 264 -0.17 -10.62 -33.61
CA ALA A 264 0.20 -11.93 -34.19
C ALA A 264 -0.10 -13.11 -33.23
N LYS A 265 0.09 -12.91 -31.92
CA LYS A 265 -0.26 -13.91 -30.90
C LYS A 265 -1.76 -14.12 -30.73
N HIS A 266 -2.57 -13.17 -31.22
CA HIS A 266 -4.02 -13.21 -31.21
C HIS A 266 -4.60 -13.49 -32.60
N GLY A 267 -3.93 -14.32 -33.38
CA GLY A 267 -4.39 -14.73 -34.73
C GLY A 267 -4.25 -13.64 -35.79
N GLY A 268 -3.41 -12.62 -35.57
CA GLY A 268 -3.19 -11.52 -36.49
C GLY A 268 -4.34 -10.49 -36.54
N GLN A 269 -5.33 -10.64 -35.66
CA GLN A 269 -6.46 -9.71 -35.64
C GLN A 269 -6.05 -8.37 -35.01
N PRO A 270 -6.41 -7.23 -35.64
CA PRO A 270 -6.17 -5.93 -35.04
C PRO A 270 -7.02 -5.75 -33.77
N PHE A 271 -6.49 -5.00 -32.82
CA PHE A 271 -7.16 -4.69 -31.57
C PHE A 271 -7.92 -3.36 -31.66
N SER A 272 -9.21 -3.37 -31.31
CA SER A 272 -10.06 -2.19 -31.36
C SER A 272 -10.52 -1.79 -29.96
N PHE A 273 -10.47 -0.49 -29.63
CA PHE A 273 -10.92 0.03 -28.35
C PHE A 273 -11.29 1.52 -28.45
N ALA A 274 -12.04 2.03 -27.46
CA ALA A 274 -12.39 3.44 -27.36
C ALA A 274 -11.23 4.24 -26.75
N LEU A 275 -10.63 5.15 -27.51
CA LEU A 275 -9.48 5.96 -27.12
C LEU A 275 -9.83 6.93 -25.97
N GLY A 276 -8.95 7.04 -24.98
CA GLY A 276 -9.11 7.96 -23.84
C GLY A 276 -10.16 7.52 -22.82
N ARG A 277 -10.56 6.24 -22.82
CA ARG A 277 -11.53 5.66 -21.88
C ARG A 277 -10.88 4.74 -20.83
N GLY A 278 -9.56 4.67 -20.79
CA GLY A 278 -8.85 3.81 -19.84
C GLY A 278 -9.05 2.31 -20.09
N GLN A 279 -9.36 1.90 -21.29
CA GLN A 279 -9.48 0.50 -21.70
C GLN A 279 -8.11 -0.15 -21.93
N VAL A 280 -7.09 0.67 -22.06
CA VAL A 280 -5.69 0.30 -22.29
C VAL A 280 -4.80 1.02 -21.29
N ILE A 281 -3.50 0.70 -21.28
CA ILE A 281 -2.53 1.43 -20.44
C ILE A 281 -2.53 2.93 -20.83
N PRO A 282 -2.35 3.85 -19.84
CA PRO A 282 -2.41 5.29 -20.09
C PRO A 282 -1.48 5.78 -21.20
N GLY A 283 -0.30 5.14 -21.34
CA GLY A 283 0.64 5.48 -22.41
C GLY A 283 0.11 5.24 -23.83
N TRP A 284 -0.80 4.28 -24.02
CA TRP A 284 -1.47 4.08 -25.30
C TRP A 284 -2.52 5.17 -25.57
N ASP A 285 -3.35 5.48 -24.56
CA ASP A 285 -4.33 6.55 -24.67
C ASP A 285 -3.69 7.89 -25.03
N ASP A 286 -2.48 8.16 -24.52
CA ASP A 286 -1.73 9.38 -24.82
C ASP A 286 -1.07 9.34 -26.21
N ALA A 287 -0.33 8.27 -26.51
CA ALA A 287 0.46 8.16 -27.74
C ALA A 287 -0.38 8.12 -29.02
N LEU A 288 -1.50 7.39 -29.01
CA LEU A 288 -2.32 7.22 -30.20
C LEU A 288 -3.03 8.52 -30.63
N GLN A 289 -3.21 9.48 -29.71
CA GLN A 289 -3.69 10.82 -30.05
C GLN A 289 -2.69 11.62 -30.88
N GLN A 290 -1.45 11.19 -30.99
CA GLN A 290 -0.42 11.80 -31.83
C GLN A 290 -0.41 11.22 -33.26
N LEU A 291 -1.20 10.17 -33.50
CA LEU A 291 -1.23 9.40 -34.76
C LEU A 291 -2.54 9.64 -35.53
N ASN A 292 -2.46 9.52 -36.84
CA ASN A 292 -3.61 9.52 -37.76
C ASN A 292 -3.75 8.19 -38.49
N LYS A 293 -4.83 7.98 -39.19
CA LYS A 293 -5.12 6.71 -39.87
C LYS A 293 -4.03 6.34 -40.88
N GLY A 294 -3.54 5.12 -40.80
CA GLY A 294 -2.44 4.58 -41.59
C GLY A 294 -1.03 4.87 -41.03
N SER A 295 -0.92 5.59 -39.93
CA SER A 295 0.37 5.82 -39.29
C SER A 295 0.95 4.54 -38.74
N LYS A 296 2.30 4.40 -38.91
CA LYS A 296 3.11 3.44 -38.15
C LYS A 296 4.08 4.20 -37.25
N ALA A 297 4.18 3.74 -36.02
CA ALA A 297 5.04 4.38 -35.03
C ALA A 297 5.65 3.36 -34.06
N THR A 298 6.84 3.68 -33.56
CA THR A 298 7.36 3.12 -32.33
C THR A 298 7.01 4.04 -31.18
N ILE A 299 6.42 3.48 -30.13
CA ILE A 299 6.03 4.19 -28.90
C ILE A 299 6.87 3.67 -27.77
N LEU A 300 7.51 4.57 -27.02
CA LEU A 300 8.23 4.22 -25.79
C LEU A 300 7.47 4.82 -24.60
N ILE A 301 7.08 3.95 -23.68
CA ILE A 301 6.18 4.28 -22.57
C ILE A 301 6.93 4.11 -21.25
N PRO A 302 7.02 5.15 -20.40
CA PRO A 302 7.55 5.00 -19.06
C PRO A 302 6.70 4.05 -18.23
N SER A 303 7.30 3.36 -17.29
CA SER A 303 6.64 2.31 -16.52
C SER A 303 5.40 2.79 -15.76
N SER A 304 5.39 4.05 -15.29
CA SER A 304 4.26 4.67 -14.59
C SER A 304 2.99 4.79 -15.44
N LEU A 305 3.14 4.90 -16.77
CA LEU A 305 2.04 4.92 -17.73
C LEU A 305 1.77 3.55 -18.37
N ALA A 306 2.40 2.50 -17.85
CA ALA A 306 2.23 1.11 -18.26
C ALA A 306 1.79 0.25 -17.05
N TYR A 307 2.60 -0.71 -16.61
CA TYR A 307 2.27 -1.64 -15.51
C TYR A 307 2.90 -1.26 -14.16
N GLY A 308 3.67 -0.18 -14.09
CA GLY A 308 4.20 0.44 -12.89
C GLY A 308 4.97 -0.48 -11.96
N LYS A 309 4.81 -0.23 -10.66
CA LYS A 309 5.50 -0.96 -9.58
C LYS A 309 5.20 -2.45 -9.54
N GLN A 310 4.04 -2.86 -10.04
CA GLN A 310 3.64 -4.28 -9.98
C GLN A 310 4.15 -5.07 -11.17
N GLY A 311 4.33 -4.43 -12.34
CA GLY A 311 4.58 -5.13 -13.58
C GLY A 311 3.40 -6.01 -14.00
N SER A 312 3.67 -7.01 -14.87
CA SER A 312 2.74 -8.09 -15.24
C SER A 312 3.53 -9.41 -15.33
N PRO A 313 3.89 -10.01 -14.18
CA PRO A 313 4.67 -11.24 -14.17
C PRO A 313 3.94 -12.42 -14.84
N PRO A 314 4.67 -13.37 -15.47
CA PRO A 314 6.13 -13.43 -15.59
C PRO A 314 6.69 -12.62 -16.78
N ALA A 315 5.85 -11.98 -17.60
CA ALA A 315 6.24 -11.39 -18.87
C ALA A 315 6.88 -10.00 -18.73
N ILE A 316 6.33 -9.16 -17.84
CA ILE A 316 6.76 -7.77 -17.64
C ILE A 316 7.20 -7.57 -16.18
N PRO A 317 8.49 -7.35 -15.93
CA PRO A 317 8.99 -7.03 -14.61
C PRO A 317 8.42 -5.72 -14.05
N ALA A 318 8.53 -5.55 -12.73
CA ALA A 318 8.20 -4.28 -12.07
C ALA A 318 9.03 -3.12 -12.65
N ASN A 319 8.41 -1.94 -12.75
CA ASN A 319 9.10 -0.71 -13.18
C ASN A 319 9.79 -0.80 -14.54
N SER A 320 9.18 -1.52 -15.48
CA SER A 320 9.75 -1.70 -16.82
C SER A 320 9.14 -0.69 -17.79
N PRO A 321 9.93 0.23 -18.37
CA PRO A 321 9.53 0.97 -19.55
C PRO A 321 9.29 0.01 -20.72
N LEU A 322 8.33 0.33 -21.56
CA LEU A 322 7.89 -0.54 -22.64
C LEU A 322 8.11 0.09 -24.02
N ARG A 323 8.31 -0.76 -25.00
CA ARG A 323 8.28 -0.42 -26.42
C ARG A 323 7.06 -1.06 -27.07
N PHE A 324 6.33 -0.28 -27.87
CA PHE A 324 5.33 -0.80 -28.80
C PHE A 324 5.63 -0.31 -30.21
N ASP A 325 5.59 -1.22 -31.15
CA ASP A 325 5.52 -0.90 -32.58
C ASP A 325 4.05 -1.03 -32.96
N VAL A 326 3.43 0.05 -33.42
CA VAL A 326 1.99 0.12 -33.70
C VAL A 326 1.70 0.59 -35.12
N GLU A 327 0.60 0.12 -35.68
CA GLU A 327 -0.01 0.64 -36.89
C GLU A 327 -1.47 0.99 -36.60
N LEU A 328 -1.85 2.26 -36.73
CA LEU A 328 -3.23 2.72 -36.61
C LEU A 328 -3.99 2.45 -37.90
N THR A 329 -4.63 1.29 -38.01
CA THR A 329 -5.25 0.79 -39.23
C THR A 329 -6.59 1.43 -39.52
N ASP A 330 -7.37 1.74 -38.49
CA ASP A 330 -8.66 2.41 -38.62
C ASP A 330 -9.00 3.28 -37.40
N MET A 331 -9.87 4.27 -37.61
CA MET A 331 -10.47 5.07 -36.56
C MET A 331 -11.87 5.52 -36.98
N GLN A 332 -12.83 5.40 -36.04
CA GLN A 332 -14.24 5.70 -36.28
C GLN A 332 -14.74 6.61 -35.14
N ASP A 333 -15.56 7.57 -35.49
CA ASP A 333 -16.24 8.36 -34.46
C ASP A 333 -17.14 7.45 -33.61
N ALA A 334 -17.22 7.75 -32.32
CA ALA A 334 -18.16 7.05 -31.46
C ALA A 334 -19.55 7.14 -32.11
N ALA A 335 -20.19 6.00 -32.36
CA ALA A 335 -21.57 6.00 -32.84
C ALA A 335 -22.39 6.90 -31.91
N ALA A 336 -22.99 7.95 -32.43
CA ALA A 336 -23.90 8.78 -31.66
C ALA A 336 -24.97 7.83 -31.11
N GLY A 337 -24.91 7.55 -29.79
CA GLY A 337 -25.94 6.79 -29.12
C GLY A 337 -27.28 7.43 -29.48
N PRO A 338 -28.38 6.67 -29.63
CA PRO A 338 -29.67 7.23 -30.02
C PRO A 338 -29.93 8.40 -29.07
N ALA A 339 -30.09 9.60 -29.63
CA ALA A 339 -30.47 10.77 -28.89
C ALA A 339 -31.68 10.38 -28.03
N ALA A 340 -31.53 10.41 -26.70
CA ALA A 340 -32.66 10.22 -25.83
C ALA A 340 -33.71 11.26 -26.25
N SER A 341 -34.71 10.81 -27.00
CA SER A 341 -35.86 11.64 -27.35
C SER A 341 -36.53 11.97 -26.02
N MET A 342 -36.32 13.18 -25.55
CA MET A 342 -37.17 13.75 -24.51
C MET A 342 -38.56 13.83 -25.09
N ALA A 343 -39.41 12.86 -24.76
CA ALA A 343 -40.82 12.96 -24.95
C ALA A 343 -41.32 14.18 -24.16
N PRO A 344 -42.10 15.08 -24.76
CA PRO A 344 -42.66 16.20 -24.04
C PRO A 344 -43.64 15.68 -23.00
N ALA A 345 -43.47 16.08 -21.74
CA ALA A 345 -44.45 15.87 -20.70
C ALA A 345 -45.73 16.57 -21.10
N GLY A 346 -46.69 15.80 -21.57
CA GLY A 346 -48.04 16.24 -21.85
C GLY A 346 -48.94 16.03 -20.65
N ARG A 347 -49.42 17.16 -20.13
CA ARG A 347 -50.65 17.44 -19.32
C ARG A 347 -51.03 16.43 -18.26
#